data_6e9e332e08755d36981b20ce4dde427a
#
_entry.id   6e9e332e08755d36981b20ce4dde427a
#
_cell.length_a   1.000
_cell.length_b   1.000
_cell.length_c   1.000
_cell.angle_alpha   90.00
_cell.angle_beta   90.00
_cell.angle_gamma   90.00
#
_symmetry.space_group_name_H-M   'P 1'
#
loop_
_entity.id
_entity.type
_entity.pdbx_description
1 polymer ?
#
loop_
_entity_poly.entity_id
_entity_poly.type
_entity_poly.pdbx_seq_one_letter_code
_entity_poly.pdbx_strand_id
1 'polypeptide(L)'
;GQPGELCIKGPQVMLGYWQRPDATDEIIKDGWLHTGDIAVMDEEGFLRIVDRKKDMILVSGFNVYPNEIEDVVMQHSGVLEVAAIGVPSGSSGEAVKIFVVKKDAALTEEALITFCRRHLTGYKVPKLVEFRDELPKSNVGKILRRELRDEARAKVDNKG
;
A
#
# COMPACT_ATOMS: atom_id res chain seq x y z
N GLY A 1 -7.01 17.92 -6.52
CA GLY A 1 -7.76 17.72 -5.26
C GLY A 1 -7.00 16.92 -4.22
N GLN A 2 -7.62 16.69 -3.08
CA GLN A 2 -7.06 15.83 -2.03
C GLN A 2 -7.44 14.37 -2.28
N PRO A 3 -6.59 13.38 -1.88
CA PRO A 3 -6.92 11.98 -1.97
C PRO A 3 -8.15 11.64 -1.10
N GLY A 4 -9.09 10.88 -1.66
CA GLY A 4 -10.28 10.39 -0.98
C GLY A 4 -10.75 9.05 -1.54
N GLU A 5 -11.62 8.34 -0.80
CA GLU A 5 -12.21 7.11 -1.30
C GLU A 5 -13.11 7.41 -2.51
N LEU A 6 -12.90 6.68 -3.59
CA LEU A 6 -13.77 6.76 -4.77
C LEU A 6 -15.10 6.08 -4.48
N CYS A 7 -16.18 6.87 -4.52
CA CYS A 7 -17.55 6.38 -4.41
C CYS A 7 -18.30 6.60 -5.73
N ILE A 8 -19.06 5.61 -6.17
CA ILE A 8 -19.74 5.62 -7.47
C ILE A 8 -21.25 5.39 -7.26
N LYS A 9 -22.07 6.19 -7.94
CA LYS A 9 -23.53 6.02 -8.01
C LYS A 9 -23.98 6.14 -9.45
N GLY A 10 -24.80 5.19 -9.90
CA GLY A 10 -25.36 5.20 -11.26
C GLY A 10 -25.87 3.84 -11.68
N PRO A 11 -26.48 3.74 -12.86
CA PRO A 11 -27.09 2.49 -13.35
C PRO A 11 -26.08 1.37 -13.64
N GLN A 12 -24.78 1.70 -13.75
CA GLN A 12 -23.70 0.74 -13.94
C GLN A 12 -23.27 0.03 -12.64
N VAL A 13 -23.73 0.54 -11.48
CA VAL A 13 -23.40 -0.07 -10.18
C VAL A 13 -24.20 -1.36 -10.03
N MET A 14 -23.53 -2.45 -9.63
CA MET A 14 -24.15 -3.73 -9.38
C MET A 14 -25.23 -3.64 -8.29
N LEU A 15 -26.20 -4.54 -8.30
CA LEU A 15 -27.22 -4.65 -7.25
C LEU A 15 -26.64 -5.19 -5.93
N GLY A 16 -25.55 -5.95 -6.00
CA GLY A 16 -24.88 -6.53 -4.84
C GLY A 16 -24.11 -7.80 -5.20
N TYR A 17 -23.49 -8.40 -4.21
CA TYR A 17 -22.84 -9.70 -4.35
C TYR A 17 -23.85 -10.85 -4.27
N TRP A 18 -23.73 -11.82 -5.15
CA TRP A 18 -24.60 -12.99 -5.19
C TRP A 18 -24.55 -13.76 -3.85
N GLN A 19 -25.73 -13.92 -3.23
CA GLN A 19 -25.91 -14.61 -1.94
C GLN A 19 -25.02 -14.09 -0.79
N ARG A 20 -24.58 -12.82 -0.86
CA ARG A 20 -23.76 -12.16 0.16
C ARG A 20 -24.31 -10.78 0.50
N PRO A 21 -25.48 -10.70 1.17
CA PRO A 21 -26.05 -9.42 1.58
C PRO A 21 -25.13 -8.67 2.56
N ASP A 22 -24.49 -9.38 3.49
CA ASP A 22 -23.48 -8.85 4.42
C ASP A 22 -22.37 -8.06 3.70
N ALA A 23 -21.75 -8.68 2.71
CA ALA A 23 -20.69 -8.04 1.93
C ALA A 23 -21.23 -6.91 1.03
N THR A 24 -22.48 -6.98 0.61
CA THR A 24 -23.14 -5.93 -0.16
C THR A 24 -23.34 -4.68 0.70
N ASP A 25 -23.89 -4.84 1.91
CA ASP A 25 -24.17 -3.76 2.85
C ASP A 25 -22.89 -3.05 3.34
N GLU A 26 -21.76 -3.76 3.35
CA GLU A 26 -20.46 -3.16 3.68
C GLU A 26 -20.01 -2.12 2.64
N ILE A 27 -20.31 -2.36 1.36
CA ILE A 27 -19.76 -1.54 0.25
C ILE A 27 -20.79 -0.67 -0.45
N ILE A 28 -22.10 -0.97 -0.37
CA ILE A 28 -23.15 -0.13 -0.94
C ILE A 28 -23.92 0.54 0.20
N LYS A 29 -23.71 1.86 0.35
CA LYS A 29 -24.34 2.68 1.40
C LYS A 29 -25.10 3.82 0.74
N ASP A 30 -26.38 3.95 1.03
CA ASP A 30 -27.27 4.98 0.47
C ASP A 30 -27.26 5.05 -1.07
N GLY A 31 -27.05 3.89 -1.70
CA GLY A 31 -26.94 3.75 -3.15
C GLY A 31 -25.60 4.16 -3.76
N TRP A 32 -24.59 4.43 -2.91
CA TRP A 32 -23.22 4.67 -3.32
C TRP A 32 -22.36 3.43 -3.13
N LEU A 33 -21.69 3.00 -4.18
CA LEU A 33 -20.65 1.96 -4.12
C LEU A 33 -19.34 2.56 -3.60
N HIS A 34 -18.90 2.13 -2.44
CA HIS A 34 -17.57 2.40 -1.89
C HIS A 34 -16.58 1.43 -2.51
N THR A 35 -15.76 1.91 -3.43
CA THR A 35 -14.87 1.02 -4.23
C THR A 35 -13.71 0.44 -3.43
N GLY A 36 -13.36 1.06 -2.30
CA GLY A 36 -12.15 0.76 -1.54
C GLY A 36 -10.87 1.23 -2.22
N ASP A 37 -10.98 1.99 -3.31
CA ASP A 37 -9.86 2.62 -3.98
C ASP A 37 -9.77 4.10 -3.57
N ILE A 38 -8.55 4.56 -3.30
CA ILE A 38 -8.27 5.99 -3.05
C ILE A 38 -7.92 6.63 -4.38
N ALA A 39 -8.57 7.74 -4.67
CA ALA A 39 -8.37 8.48 -5.90
C ALA A 39 -8.17 9.98 -5.62
N VAL A 40 -7.56 10.66 -6.58
CA VAL A 40 -7.47 12.12 -6.66
C VAL A 40 -8.14 12.56 -7.94
N MET A 41 -8.98 13.57 -7.85
CA MET A 41 -9.59 14.24 -9.01
C MET A 41 -8.82 15.54 -9.29
N ASP A 42 -8.41 15.76 -10.53
CA ASP A 42 -7.81 17.02 -10.95
C ASP A 42 -8.88 18.09 -11.27
N GLU A 43 -8.44 19.28 -11.64
CA GLU A 43 -9.32 20.42 -11.97
C GLU A 43 -10.12 20.19 -13.25
N GLU A 44 -9.66 19.32 -14.15
CA GLU A 44 -10.33 18.97 -15.40
C GLU A 44 -11.35 17.82 -15.19
N GLY A 45 -11.42 17.24 -13.98
CA GLY A 45 -12.35 16.16 -13.63
C GLY A 45 -11.82 14.75 -13.91
N PHE A 46 -10.54 14.58 -14.28
CA PHE A 46 -9.95 13.27 -14.42
C PHE A 46 -9.62 12.66 -13.06
N LEU A 47 -9.92 11.37 -12.92
CA LEU A 47 -9.64 10.59 -11.73
C LEU A 47 -8.37 9.75 -11.92
N ARG A 48 -7.46 9.84 -10.95
CA ARG A 48 -6.29 8.98 -10.87
C ARG A 48 -6.36 8.16 -9.58
N ILE A 49 -6.33 6.82 -9.73
CA ILE A 49 -6.23 5.92 -8.58
C ILE A 49 -4.84 6.05 -7.96
N VAL A 50 -4.81 6.28 -6.66
CA VAL A 50 -3.56 6.43 -5.87
C VAL A 50 -3.19 5.10 -5.25
N ASP A 51 -4.13 4.46 -4.52
CA ASP A 51 -3.90 3.20 -3.82
C ASP A 51 -5.22 2.54 -3.41
N ARG A 52 -5.12 1.40 -2.71
CA ARG A 52 -6.25 0.75 -2.04
C ARG A 52 -6.39 1.27 -0.61
N LYS A 53 -7.62 1.59 -0.20
CA LYS A 53 -7.93 2.05 1.17
C LYS A 53 -7.40 1.10 2.24
N LYS A 54 -7.55 -0.23 2.03
CA LYS A 54 -7.09 -1.27 2.96
C LYS A 54 -5.57 -1.45 3.04
N ASP A 55 -4.84 -0.91 2.07
CA ASP A 55 -3.38 -1.00 1.99
C ASP A 55 -2.71 0.27 2.53
N MET A 56 -3.48 1.34 2.76
CA MET A 56 -3.01 2.59 3.36
C MET A 56 -2.39 2.34 4.73
N ILE A 57 -1.26 2.98 4.98
CA ILE A 57 -0.48 2.89 6.22
C ILE A 57 -0.73 4.16 7.03
N LEU A 58 -1.05 4.02 8.31
CA LEU A 58 -1.29 5.17 9.20
C LEU A 58 -0.07 5.43 10.08
N VAL A 59 0.79 6.36 9.65
CA VAL A 59 2.01 6.73 10.35
C VAL A 59 1.81 8.04 11.12
N SER A 60 1.77 7.98 12.45
CA SER A 60 1.58 9.16 13.32
C SER A 60 0.38 10.04 12.92
N GLY A 61 -0.72 9.40 12.47
CA GLY A 61 -1.93 10.10 12.02
C GLY A 61 -1.91 10.53 10.55
N PHE A 62 -0.82 10.34 9.82
CA PHE A 62 -0.71 10.66 8.40
C PHE A 62 -1.00 9.44 7.53
N ASN A 63 -1.80 9.65 6.49
CA ASN A 63 -2.05 8.63 5.48
C ASN A 63 -0.83 8.49 4.56
N VAL A 64 -0.26 7.29 4.51
CA VAL A 64 0.86 6.95 3.65
C VAL A 64 0.41 5.86 2.69
N TYR A 65 0.64 6.08 1.41
CA TYR A 65 0.20 5.17 0.36
C TYR A 65 1.38 4.31 -0.12
N PRO A 66 1.29 2.97 -0.02
CA PRO A 66 2.33 2.05 -0.46
C PRO A 66 2.85 2.33 -1.87
N ASN A 67 1.96 2.61 -2.83
CA ASN A 67 2.35 2.86 -4.21
C ASN A 67 3.33 4.04 -4.33
N GLU A 68 3.12 5.12 -3.57
CA GLU A 68 4.02 6.29 -3.57
C GLU A 68 5.43 5.92 -3.11
N ILE A 69 5.52 5.07 -2.07
CA ILE A 69 6.80 4.59 -1.57
C ILE A 69 7.48 3.68 -2.61
N GLU A 70 6.71 2.75 -3.16
CA GLU A 70 7.20 1.79 -4.15
C GLU A 70 7.70 2.50 -5.41
N ASP A 71 6.96 3.50 -5.90
CA ASP A 71 7.35 4.31 -7.07
C ASP A 71 8.70 5.01 -6.84
N VAL A 72 8.92 5.54 -5.64
CA VAL A 72 10.21 6.18 -5.30
C VAL A 72 11.32 5.14 -5.20
N VAL A 73 11.08 4.04 -4.48
CA VAL A 73 12.09 2.98 -4.28
C VAL A 73 12.49 2.33 -5.60
N MET A 74 11.54 2.14 -6.53
CA MET A 74 11.80 1.60 -7.87
C MET A 74 12.70 2.49 -8.74
N GLN A 75 12.85 3.77 -8.43
CA GLN A 75 13.78 4.67 -9.14
C GLN A 75 15.25 4.39 -8.79
N HIS A 76 15.50 3.64 -7.70
CA HIS A 76 16.86 3.26 -7.34
C HIS A 76 17.36 2.12 -8.25
N SER A 77 18.49 2.35 -8.95
CA SER A 77 19.03 1.42 -9.96
C SER A 77 19.33 0.01 -9.46
N GLY A 78 19.56 -0.14 -8.16
CA GLY A 78 19.86 -1.43 -7.51
C GLY A 78 18.62 -2.23 -7.11
N VAL A 79 17.39 -1.72 -7.34
CA VAL A 79 16.13 -2.38 -7.00
C VAL A 79 15.55 -3.06 -8.23
N LEU A 80 15.12 -4.31 -8.09
CA LEU A 80 14.38 -5.05 -9.12
C LEU A 80 12.87 -5.02 -8.86
N GLU A 81 12.47 -5.28 -7.61
CA GLU A 81 11.07 -5.26 -7.18
C GLU A 81 10.98 -4.72 -5.76
N VAL A 82 9.84 -4.13 -5.43
CA VAL A 82 9.55 -3.66 -4.08
C VAL A 82 8.07 -3.82 -3.75
N ALA A 83 7.80 -4.06 -2.47
CA ALA A 83 6.47 -3.95 -1.89
C ALA A 83 6.55 -3.24 -0.54
N ALA A 84 5.63 -2.31 -0.30
CA ALA A 84 5.52 -1.58 0.96
C ALA A 84 4.27 -2.01 1.73
N ILE A 85 4.43 -2.17 3.05
CA ILE A 85 3.33 -2.45 3.98
C ILE A 85 3.47 -1.63 5.26
N GLY A 86 2.36 -1.47 5.99
CA GLY A 86 2.37 -1.02 7.38
C GLY A 86 2.67 -2.16 8.33
N VAL A 87 3.49 -1.90 9.32
CA VAL A 87 3.73 -2.81 10.46
C VAL A 87 3.54 -2.05 11.77
N PRO A 88 3.04 -2.68 12.85
CA PRO A 88 2.88 -2.04 14.15
C PRO A 88 4.19 -1.39 14.63
N SER A 89 4.10 -0.17 15.16
CA SER A 89 5.27 0.61 15.61
C SER A 89 4.92 1.51 16.79
N GLY A 90 4.99 0.98 18.01
CA GLY A 90 4.90 1.73 19.27
C GLY A 90 4.03 2.99 19.22
N SER A 91 4.65 4.15 19.43
CA SER A 91 3.97 5.45 19.51
C SER A 91 3.48 6.01 18.17
N SER A 92 3.94 5.50 17.04
CA SER A 92 3.53 5.99 15.71
C SER A 92 2.34 5.26 15.10
N GLY A 93 1.75 4.29 15.82
CA GLY A 93 0.71 3.42 15.28
C GLY A 93 1.30 2.39 14.31
N GLU A 94 1.64 2.83 13.10
CA GLU A 94 2.34 2.01 12.12
C GLU A 94 3.67 2.64 11.66
N ALA A 95 4.52 1.82 11.08
CA ALA A 95 5.70 2.24 10.36
C ALA A 95 5.74 1.58 8.98
N VAL A 96 6.34 2.26 8.02
CA VAL A 96 6.55 1.70 6.68
C VAL A 96 7.64 0.64 6.74
N LYS A 97 7.33 -0.56 6.27
CA LYS A 97 8.27 -1.64 5.98
C LYS A 97 8.25 -1.93 4.50
N ILE A 98 9.43 -2.05 3.90
CA ILE A 98 9.56 -2.46 2.50
C ILE A 98 10.24 -3.82 2.39
N PHE A 99 9.76 -4.62 1.44
CA PHE A 99 10.39 -5.84 0.99
C PHE A 99 10.98 -5.57 -0.39
N VAL A 100 12.24 -5.89 -0.58
CA VAL A 100 12.98 -5.50 -1.78
C VAL A 100 13.68 -6.71 -2.38
N VAL A 101 13.47 -6.94 -3.67
CA VAL A 101 14.28 -7.83 -4.48
C VAL A 101 15.41 -6.99 -5.10
N LYS A 102 16.65 -7.39 -4.84
CA LYS A 102 17.82 -6.68 -5.34
C LYS A 102 18.04 -6.95 -6.83
N LYS A 103 18.31 -5.91 -7.60
CA LYS A 103 18.92 -6.01 -8.92
C LYS A 103 20.44 -6.00 -8.82
N ASP A 104 20.98 -5.21 -7.87
CA ASP A 104 22.40 -5.15 -7.56
C ASP A 104 22.65 -5.77 -6.18
N ALA A 105 23.47 -6.84 -6.14
CA ALA A 105 23.80 -7.54 -4.90
C ALA A 105 24.48 -6.63 -3.87
N ALA A 106 25.18 -5.58 -4.30
CA ALA A 106 25.86 -4.61 -3.44
C ALA A 106 24.88 -3.61 -2.77
N LEU A 107 23.59 -3.57 -3.16
CA LEU A 107 22.61 -2.69 -2.55
C LEU A 107 22.49 -2.97 -1.05
N THR A 108 22.68 -1.93 -0.23
CA THR A 108 22.54 -1.99 1.22
C THR A 108 21.27 -1.28 1.70
N GLU A 109 20.78 -1.65 2.88
CA GLU A 109 19.65 -0.97 3.53
C GLU A 109 19.93 0.52 3.72
N GLU A 110 21.13 0.88 4.18
CA GLU A 110 21.55 2.26 4.44
C GLU A 110 21.51 3.12 3.17
N ALA A 111 22.00 2.57 2.04
CA ALA A 111 21.98 3.26 0.75
C ALA A 111 20.54 3.52 0.31
N LEU A 112 19.66 2.53 0.45
CA LEU A 112 18.25 2.64 0.06
C LEU A 112 17.48 3.62 0.95
N ILE A 113 17.66 3.56 2.27
CA ILE A 113 17.05 4.51 3.21
C ILE A 113 17.54 5.95 2.93
N THR A 114 18.84 6.10 2.65
CA THR A 114 19.41 7.41 2.30
C THR A 114 18.82 7.96 1.02
N PHE A 115 18.60 7.10 0.02
CA PHE A 115 17.88 7.46 -1.20
C PHE A 115 16.46 7.90 -0.91
N CYS A 116 15.69 7.10 -0.13
CA CYS A 116 14.32 7.43 0.24
C CYS A 116 14.22 8.78 0.98
N ARG A 117 15.13 9.11 1.87
CA ARG A 117 15.16 10.39 2.61
C ARG A 117 15.29 11.61 1.72
N ARG A 118 15.88 11.48 0.54
CA ARG A 118 16.02 12.58 -0.43
C ARG A 118 14.75 12.83 -1.25
N HIS A 119 13.85 11.83 -1.33
CA HIS A 119 12.72 11.84 -2.24
C HIS A 119 11.37 11.75 -1.51
N LEU A 120 11.35 11.38 -0.22
CA LEU A 120 10.15 11.21 0.58
C LEU A 120 10.17 12.12 1.81
N THR A 121 8.99 12.57 2.22
CA THR A 121 8.80 13.25 3.50
C THR A 121 9.10 12.28 4.65
N GLY A 122 9.64 12.76 5.76
CA GLY A 122 10.19 11.94 6.84
C GLY A 122 9.30 10.81 7.35
N TYR A 123 7.99 11.05 7.52
CA TYR A 123 7.05 10.02 7.98
C TYR A 123 6.76 8.92 6.93
N LYS A 124 7.08 9.17 5.65
CA LYS A 124 6.96 8.21 4.54
C LYS A 124 8.21 7.35 4.35
N VAL A 125 9.34 7.76 4.93
CA VAL A 125 10.60 7.00 4.79
C VAL A 125 10.46 5.64 5.47
N PRO A 126 10.79 4.54 4.77
CA PRO A 126 10.76 3.21 5.36
C PRO A 126 11.63 3.14 6.62
N LYS A 127 11.10 2.56 7.69
CA LYS A 127 11.86 2.28 8.91
C LYS A 127 12.47 0.89 8.92
N LEU A 128 11.94 -0.01 8.10
CA LEU A 128 12.39 -1.40 8.02
C LEU A 128 12.55 -1.79 6.54
N VAL A 129 13.67 -2.42 6.23
CA VAL A 129 13.95 -3.00 4.92
C VAL A 129 14.21 -4.48 5.09
N GLU A 130 13.54 -5.32 4.31
CA GLU A 130 13.79 -6.76 4.26
C GLU A 130 14.13 -7.14 2.82
N PHE A 131 15.35 -7.61 2.58
CA PHE A 131 15.74 -8.12 1.28
C PHE A 131 15.24 -9.55 1.10
N ARG A 132 14.77 -9.87 -0.10
CA ARG A 132 14.26 -11.19 -0.50
C ARG A 132 14.73 -11.55 -1.90
N ASP A 133 14.73 -12.83 -2.20
CA ASP A 133 15.01 -13.34 -3.54
C ASP A 133 13.82 -13.15 -4.47
N GLU A 134 12.59 -13.24 -3.93
CA GLU A 134 11.33 -13.03 -4.65
C GLU A 134 10.24 -12.47 -3.75
N LEU A 135 9.21 -11.85 -4.35
CA LEU A 135 7.98 -11.42 -3.68
C LEU A 135 6.81 -12.33 -4.05
N PRO A 136 5.84 -12.56 -3.12
CA PRO A 136 4.66 -13.35 -3.42
C PRO A 136 3.81 -12.65 -4.48
N LYS A 137 3.42 -13.42 -5.52
CA LYS A 137 2.67 -12.91 -6.67
C LYS A 137 1.46 -13.78 -6.98
N SER A 138 0.42 -13.13 -7.48
CA SER A 138 -0.72 -13.83 -8.07
C SER A 138 -0.34 -14.47 -9.42
N ASN A 139 -1.23 -15.32 -9.95
CA ASN A 139 -1.06 -15.96 -11.27
C ASN A 139 -0.91 -14.96 -12.43
N VAL A 140 -1.30 -13.70 -12.23
CA VAL A 140 -1.17 -12.60 -13.19
C VAL A 140 0.01 -11.68 -12.89
N GLY A 141 0.91 -12.09 -12.00
CA GLY A 141 2.15 -11.36 -11.67
C GLY A 141 1.98 -10.17 -10.70
N LYS A 142 0.80 -9.99 -10.10
CA LYS A 142 0.57 -8.92 -9.13
C LYS A 142 1.10 -9.30 -7.75
N ILE A 143 1.90 -8.41 -7.13
CA ILE A 143 2.41 -8.63 -5.78
C ILE A 143 1.27 -8.71 -4.76
N LEU A 144 1.31 -9.71 -3.89
CA LEU A 144 0.31 -10.01 -2.88
C LEU A 144 0.69 -9.40 -1.52
N ARG A 145 0.49 -8.09 -1.36
CA ARG A 145 0.79 -7.36 -0.11
C ARG A 145 0.10 -7.96 1.13
N ARG A 146 -1.04 -8.64 0.95
CA ARG A 146 -1.73 -9.32 2.03
C ARG A 146 -0.86 -10.41 2.66
N GLU A 147 -0.24 -11.26 1.84
CA GLU A 147 0.64 -12.33 2.32
C GLU A 147 1.83 -11.75 3.10
N LEU A 148 2.44 -10.68 2.59
CA LEU A 148 3.54 -9.99 3.27
C LEU A 148 3.13 -9.41 4.63
N ARG A 149 1.89 -8.88 4.74
CA ARG A 149 1.35 -8.39 6.02
C ARG A 149 1.11 -9.54 7.00
N ASP A 150 0.51 -10.64 6.52
CA ASP A 150 0.21 -11.81 7.35
C ASP A 150 1.51 -12.43 7.89
N GLU A 151 2.55 -12.57 7.06
CA GLU A 151 3.88 -13.00 7.49
C GLU A 151 4.52 -12.05 8.51
N ALA A 152 4.42 -10.73 8.28
CA ALA A 152 4.98 -9.74 9.20
C ALA A 152 4.31 -9.79 10.58
N ARG A 153 3.00 -9.98 10.63
CA ARG A 153 2.23 -10.15 11.88
C ARG A 153 2.63 -11.42 12.62
N ALA A 154 2.71 -12.55 11.92
CA ALA A 154 3.13 -13.82 12.52
C ALA A 154 4.54 -13.75 13.15
N LYS A 155 5.46 -12.98 12.56
CA LYS A 155 6.81 -12.75 13.12
C LYS A 155 6.79 -11.91 14.40
N VAL A 156 5.81 -11.05 14.60
CA VAL A 156 5.65 -10.24 15.81
C VAL A 156 5.07 -11.10 16.93
N ASP A 157 4.03 -11.88 16.65
CA ASP A 157 3.36 -12.73 17.63
C ASP A 157 4.27 -13.84 18.18
N ASN A 158 5.25 -14.32 17.40
CA ASN A 158 6.23 -15.33 17.82
C ASN A 158 7.41 -14.77 18.65
N LYS A 159 7.49 -13.45 18.85
CA LYS A 159 8.56 -12.80 19.63
C LYS A 159 8.11 -12.27 20.99
N GLY A 160 6.83 -12.42 21.34
CA GLY A 160 6.24 -12.09 22.62
C GLY A 160 6.02 -13.36 23.44
#